data_3a98aae7c07184a7dbe49e03ca0d73a9
#
_entry.id   3a98aae7c07184a7dbe49e03ca0d73a9
#
_cell.length_a   1.000
_cell.length_b   1.000
_cell.length_c   1.000
_cell.angle_alpha   90.00
_cell.angle_beta   90.00
_cell.angle_gamma   90.00
#
_symmetry.space_group_name_H-M   'P 1'
#
loop_
_entity.id
_entity.type
_entity.pdbx_description
1 polymer ?
#
loop_
_entity_poly.entity_id
_entity_poly.type
_entity_poly.pdbx_seq_one_letter_code
_entity_poly.pdbx_strand_id
1 'polypeptide(L)'
;MKYFLTIVLAFSSITFAQDAPQLPGWGVYVGGALNGVTVDPEPEGMTYGRELNLPFVGVSRGIQIPGFPIPLLVGAGLGKRGFNSENDDADFKSSSSTNWLDVWATIPYPVGPVIAQVGLVYGTGLGTGVNTIEMNGETTEEDLEGEFGDVTDLGLLVGGAYPINEKIGINFGYALGLKDHGSDGMEMKYNGLYLL
;
A
#
# COMPACT_ATOMS: atom_id res chain seq x y z
N MET A 1 6.42 8.56 20.71
CA MET A 1 7.50 7.57 20.82
C MET A 1 7.38 6.60 21.99
N LYS A 2 6.99 7.00 23.22
CA LYS A 2 6.87 6.07 24.38
C LYS A 2 5.87 4.92 24.17
N TYR A 3 4.76 5.14 23.48
CA TYR A 3 3.71 4.12 23.27
C TYR A 3 4.03 3.11 22.16
N PHE A 4 4.88 3.49 21.21
CA PHE A 4 5.32 2.58 20.14
C PHE A 4 6.21 1.46 20.69
N LEU A 5 7.10 1.78 21.63
CA LEU A 5 7.96 0.80 22.29
C LEU A 5 7.16 -0.18 23.19
N THR A 6 6.06 0.30 23.79
CA THR A 6 5.19 -0.53 24.63
C THR A 6 4.39 -1.55 23.79
N ILE A 7 3.96 -1.17 22.58
CA ILE A 7 3.28 -2.09 21.66
C ILE A 7 4.24 -3.17 21.19
N VAL A 8 5.47 -2.83 20.82
CA VAL A 8 6.50 -3.81 20.40
C VAL A 8 6.86 -4.77 21.54
N LEU A 9 6.96 -4.29 22.77
CA LEU A 9 7.25 -5.13 23.95
C LEU A 9 6.05 -6.00 24.39
N ALA A 10 4.81 -5.57 24.15
CA ALA A 10 3.63 -6.39 24.45
C ALA A 10 3.50 -7.59 23.48
N PHE A 11 3.99 -7.48 22.24
CA PHE A 11 4.06 -8.58 21.29
C PHE A 11 5.14 -9.62 21.62
N SER A 12 6.19 -9.25 22.36
CA SER A 12 7.29 -10.16 22.70
C SER A 12 6.99 -11.14 23.85
N SER A 13 5.86 -10.98 24.55
CA SER A 13 5.49 -11.83 25.70
C SER A 13 4.42 -12.89 25.38
N ILE A 14 3.96 -13.00 24.15
CA ILE A 14 3.04 -14.07 23.74
C ILE A 14 3.85 -15.32 23.44
N THR A 15 3.84 -16.26 24.38
CA THR A 15 4.52 -17.55 24.31
C THR A 15 4.10 -18.34 23.08
N PHE A 16 5.07 -18.72 22.25
CA PHE A 16 4.93 -19.61 21.10
C PHE A 16 4.53 -21.02 21.55
N ALA A 17 3.26 -21.30 21.60
CA ALA A 17 2.70 -22.61 21.85
C ALA A 17 1.64 -23.00 20.81
N GLN A 18 1.87 -22.61 19.57
CA GLN A 18 1.09 -23.13 18.43
C GLN A 18 2.05 -23.65 17.37
N ASP A 19 1.72 -24.81 16.80
CA ASP A 19 2.44 -25.36 15.65
C ASP A 19 2.67 -24.23 14.64
N ALA A 20 3.92 -24.12 14.17
CA ALA A 20 4.28 -23.08 13.21
C ALA A 20 3.29 -23.11 12.04
N PRO A 21 2.68 -21.99 11.66
CA PRO A 21 1.71 -21.96 10.59
C PRO A 21 2.37 -22.55 9.34
N GLN A 22 1.71 -23.52 8.73
CA GLN A 22 2.19 -24.03 7.46
C GLN A 22 2.23 -22.86 6.49
N LEU A 23 3.41 -22.63 5.91
CA LEU A 23 3.58 -21.58 4.91
C LEU A 23 2.58 -21.80 3.79
N PRO A 24 1.80 -20.79 3.41
CA PRO A 24 0.97 -20.90 2.24
C PRO A 24 1.86 -21.23 1.05
N GLY A 25 1.42 -22.11 0.20
CA GLY A 25 2.04 -22.35 -1.10
C GLY A 25 1.98 -21.09 -1.97
N TRP A 26 1.71 -21.24 -3.24
CA TRP A 26 1.38 -20.11 -4.10
C TRP A 26 -0.01 -19.59 -3.78
N GLY A 27 -0.11 -18.26 -3.65
CA GLY A 27 -1.36 -17.52 -3.52
C GLY A 27 -1.56 -16.59 -4.71
N VAL A 28 -2.81 -16.36 -5.09
CA VAL A 28 -3.20 -15.35 -6.08
C VAL A 28 -4.10 -14.35 -5.38
N TYR A 29 -3.89 -13.07 -5.62
CA TYR A 29 -4.66 -11.98 -5.05
C TYR A 29 -5.41 -11.23 -6.13
N VAL A 30 -6.66 -10.88 -5.83
CA VAL A 30 -7.49 -9.98 -6.64
C VAL A 30 -8.26 -9.09 -5.68
N GLY A 31 -8.20 -7.80 -5.91
CA GLY A 31 -8.92 -6.84 -5.07
C GLY A 31 -8.65 -5.41 -5.49
N GLY A 32 -8.53 -4.52 -4.52
CA GLY A 32 -8.29 -3.11 -4.76
C GLY A 32 -7.61 -2.41 -3.60
N ALA A 33 -7.25 -1.15 -3.86
CA ALA A 33 -6.66 -0.28 -2.88
C ALA A 33 -7.33 1.11 -2.91
N LEU A 34 -7.50 1.68 -1.74
CA LEU A 34 -7.90 3.07 -1.56
C LEU A 34 -6.64 3.88 -1.27
N ASN A 35 -6.03 4.39 -2.32
CA ASN A 35 -4.74 5.09 -2.28
C ASN A 35 -4.93 6.59 -2.11
N GLY A 36 -3.91 7.24 -1.57
CA GLY A 36 -3.82 8.68 -1.43
C GLY A 36 -2.38 9.11 -1.15
N VAL A 37 -2.22 10.37 -0.93
CA VAL A 37 -0.94 10.99 -0.53
C VAL A 37 -1.11 11.74 0.79
N THR A 38 -0.01 11.87 1.51
CA THR A 38 0.15 12.83 2.60
C THR A 38 1.12 13.89 2.13
N VAL A 39 0.73 15.15 2.24
CA VAL A 39 1.55 16.31 1.86
C VAL A 39 1.81 17.16 3.10
N ASP A 40 3.06 17.55 3.33
CA ASP A 40 3.47 18.39 4.47
C ASP A 40 4.56 19.42 4.05
N PRO A 41 4.33 20.73 4.23
CA PRO A 41 3.06 21.35 4.58
C PRO A 41 2.03 21.26 3.45
N GLU A 42 0.76 21.11 3.81
CA GLU A 42 -0.32 21.21 2.81
C GLU A 42 -0.37 22.62 2.22
N PRO A 43 -0.41 22.78 0.88
CA PRO A 43 -0.60 24.07 0.24
C PRO A 43 -1.94 24.69 0.67
N GLU A 44 -1.95 26.02 0.86
CA GLU A 44 -3.14 26.74 1.27
C GLU A 44 -4.29 26.56 0.27
N GLY A 45 -5.47 26.22 0.76
CA GLY A 45 -6.67 25.98 -0.05
C GLY A 45 -6.70 24.62 -0.79
N MET A 46 -5.68 23.80 -0.69
CA MET A 46 -5.65 22.46 -1.30
C MET A 46 -6.03 21.39 -0.28
N THR A 47 -6.82 20.43 -0.73
CA THR A 47 -7.16 19.22 0.04
C THR A 47 -6.81 17.98 -0.78
N TYR A 48 -6.19 16.99 -0.14
CA TYR A 48 -5.80 15.74 -0.79
C TYR A 48 -6.69 14.59 -0.33
N GLY A 49 -7.34 13.94 -1.29
CA GLY A 49 -8.25 12.83 -1.09
C GLY A 49 -7.66 11.49 -1.48
N ARG A 50 -8.42 10.44 -1.17
CA ARG A 50 -8.08 9.06 -1.56
C ARG A 50 -8.90 8.65 -2.77
N GLU A 51 -8.30 7.84 -3.63
CA GLU A 51 -8.93 7.26 -4.81
C GLU A 51 -9.01 5.74 -4.69
N LEU A 52 -10.17 5.19 -5.06
CA LEU A 52 -10.35 3.74 -5.14
C LEU A 52 -9.79 3.22 -6.46
N ASN A 53 -8.72 2.47 -6.38
CA ASN A 53 -8.02 1.90 -7.51
C ASN A 53 -8.31 0.41 -7.65
N LEU A 54 -8.87 0.02 -8.78
CA LEU A 54 -9.24 -1.35 -9.16
C LEU A 54 -8.81 -1.64 -10.60
N PRO A 55 -8.48 -2.90 -10.95
CA PRO A 55 -8.18 -4.00 -10.04
C PRO A 55 -6.72 -3.96 -9.55
N PHE A 56 -6.47 -4.56 -8.40
CA PHE A 56 -5.15 -5.04 -8.02
C PHE A 56 -5.10 -6.55 -8.26
N VAL A 57 -4.06 -7.04 -8.93
CA VAL A 57 -3.83 -8.48 -9.12
C VAL A 57 -2.40 -8.83 -8.74
N GLY A 58 -2.20 -9.93 -8.03
CA GLY A 58 -0.88 -10.30 -7.57
C GLY A 58 -0.75 -11.79 -7.26
N VAL A 59 0.49 -12.19 -7.03
CA VAL A 59 0.86 -13.53 -6.61
C VAL A 59 1.76 -13.46 -5.39
N SER A 60 1.70 -14.45 -4.53
CA SER A 60 2.62 -14.58 -3.41
C SER A 60 3.05 -16.01 -3.16
N ARG A 61 4.09 -16.15 -2.36
CA ARG A 61 4.59 -17.42 -1.87
C ARG A 61 5.18 -17.30 -0.48
N GLY A 62 4.90 -18.28 0.36
CA GLY A 62 5.62 -18.46 1.62
C GLY A 62 7.03 -19.01 1.37
N ILE A 63 8.02 -18.41 2.02
CA ILE A 63 9.43 -18.82 1.92
C ILE A 63 9.97 -19.05 3.32
N GLN A 64 10.61 -20.22 3.53
CA GLN A 64 11.39 -20.48 4.74
C GLN A 64 12.88 -20.24 4.43
N ILE A 65 13.48 -19.29 5.09
CA ILE A 65 14.91 -19.02 4.97
C ILE A 65 15.65 -19.95 5.94
N PRO A 66 16.61 -20.79 5.47
CA PRO A 66 17.39 -21.64 6.35
C PRO A 66 18.09 -20.83 7.46
N GLY A 67 17.92 -21.29 8.71
CA GLY A 67 18.48 -20.60 9.88
C GLY A 67 17.68 -19.41 10.40
N PHE A 68 16.61 -19.01 9.72
CA PHE A 68 15.68 -17.98 10.18
C PHE A 68 14.39 -18.63 10.68
N PRO A 69 14.03 -18.47 11.96
CA PRO A 69 12.91 -19.23 12.56
C PRO A 69 11.53 -18.77 12.08
N ILE A 70 11.45 -17.60 11.46
CA ILE A 70 10.18 -16.99 11.05
C ILE A 70 10.06 -17.06 9.53
N PRO A 71 8.93 -17.55 9.00
CA PRO A 71 8.69 -17.57 7.56
C PRO A 71 8.49 -16.15 7.01
N LEU A 72 8.77 -15.97 5.73
CA LEU A 72 8.43 -14.77 4.98
C LEU A 72 7.33 -15.10 3.97
N LEU A 73 6.39 -14.17 3.79
CA LEU A 73 5.48 -14.15 2.67
C LEU A 73 5.97 -13.11 1.68
N VAL A 74 6.41 -13.54 0.51
CA VAL A 74 6.87 -12.65 -0.56
C VAL A 74 5.87 -12.64 -1.69
N GLY A 75 5.72 -11.52 -2.37
CA GLY A 75 4.79 -11.43 -3.49
C GLY A 75 5.12 -10.31 -4.44
N ALA A 76 4.42 -10.32 -5.57
CA ALA A 76 4.43 -9.27 -6.56
C ALA A 76 3.03 -9.07 -7.13
N GLY A 77 2.70 -7.83 -7.52
CA GLY A 77 1.40 -7.50 -8.05
C GLY A 77 1.40 -6.25 -8.90
N LEU A 78 0.35 -6.14 -9.70
CA LEU A 78 0.06 -5.01 -10.55
C LEU A 78 -1.24 -4.35 -10.10
N GLY A 79 -1.23 -3.04 -10.02
CA GLY A 79 -2.39 -2.25 -9.66
C GLY A 79 -2.23 -0.81 -10.09
N LYS A 80 -3.24 0.00 -9.82
CA LYS A 80 -3.13 1.44 -9.95
C LYS A 80 -2.88 2.07 -8.59
N ARG A 81 -2.16 3.18 -8.58
CA ARG A 81 -2.08 4.11 -7.46
C ARG A 81 -2.48 5.49 -7.95
N GLY A 82 -3.28 6.17 -7.19
CA GLY A 82 -3.73 7.50 -7.50
C GLY A 82 -4.16 8.26 -6.24
N PHE A 83 -4.45 9.53 -6.43
CA PHE A 83 -4.99 10.41 -5.42
C PHE A 83 -5.79 11.53 -6.06
N ASN A 84 -6.70 12.10 -5.28
CA ASN A 84 -7.46 13.26 -5.67
C ASN A 84 -6.91 14.51 -4.97
N SER A 85 -6.97 15.64 -5.64
CA SER A 85 -6.74 16.96 -5.03
C SER A 85 -7.85 17.91 -5.40
N GLU A 86 -8.25 18.75 -4.46
CA GLU A 86 -9.34 19.73 -4.62
C GLU A 86 -8.91 21.08 -4.08
N ASN A 87 -9.40 22.14 -4.73
CA ASN A 87 -9.30 23.49 -4.24
C ASN A 87 -10.67 24.15 -4.39
N ASP A 88 -11.39 24.28 -3.27
CA ASP A 88 -12.76 24.81 -3.26
C ASP A 88 -12.83 26.28 -3.68
N ASP A 89 -11.79 27.07 -3.38
CA ASP A 89 -11.75 28.50 -3.72
C ASP A 89 -11.58 28.74 -5.23
N ALA A 90 -10.96 27.77 -5.92
CA ALA A 90 -10.69 27.85 -7.35
C ALA A 90 -11.63 26.99 -8.22
N ASP A 91 -12.63 26.33 -7.62
CA ASP A 91 -13.49 25.33 -8.29
C ASP A 91 -12.65 24.33 -9.14
N PHE A 92 -11.59 23.79 -8.48
CA PHE A 92 -10.61 22.92 -9.09
C PHE A 92 -10.64 21.55 -8.43
N LYS A 93 -10.69 20.49 -9.26
CA LYS A 93 -10.51 19.10 -8.86
C LYS A 93 -9.55 18.41 -9.78
N SER A 94 -8.72 17.56 -9.23
CA SER A 94 -7.79 16.74 -10.02
C SER A 94 -7.75 15.32 -9.48
N SER A 95 -7.66 14.36 -10.38
CA SER A 95 -7.43 12.94 -10.08
C SER A 95 -6.24 12.45 -10.89
N SER A 96 -5.20 12.05 -10.20
CA SER A 96 -3.96 11.53 -10.81
C SER A 96 -3.82 10.05 -10.53
N SER A 97 -3.56 9.25 -11.55
CA SER A 97 -3.34 7.81 -11.38
C SER A 97 -2.29 7.26 -12.34
N THR A 98 -1.60 6.21 -11.90
CA THR A 98 -0.57 5.50 -12.67
C THR A 98 -0.60 4.01 -12.35
N ASN A 99 -0.19 3.18 -13.29
CA ASN A 99 0.01 1.75 -13.06
C ASN A 99 1.30 1.52 -12.26
N TRP A 100 1.28 0.52 -11.38
CA TRP A 100 2.41 0.18 -10.52
C TRP A 100 2.65 -1.32 -10.50
N LEU A 101 3.92 -1.67 -10.49
CA LEU A 101 4.40 -2.99 -10.11
C LEU A 101 4.89 -2.91 -8.66
N ASP A 102 4.23 -3.66 -7.80
CA ASP A 102 4.61 -3.77 -6.39
C ASP A 102 5.25 -5.13 -6.13
N VAL A 103 6.34 -5.14 -5.35
CA VAL A 103 6.90 -6.34 -4.74
C VAL A 103 6.94 -6.16 -3.24
N TRP A 104 6.56 -7.20 -2.49
CA TRP A 104 6.50 -7.10 -1.03
C TRP A 104 7.08 -8.31 -0.34
N ALA A 105 7.52 -8.09 0.89
CA ALA A 105 7.91 -9.13 1.81
C ALA A 105 7.34 -8.83 3.19
N THR A 106 6.56 -9.75 3.74
CA THR A 106 5.95 -9.60 5.07
C THR A 106 6.28 -10.80 5.95
N ILE A 107 6.29 -10.55 7.25
CA ILE A 107 6.38 -11.57 8.29
C ILE A 107 4.94 -11.87 8.73
N PRO A 108 4.41 -13.07 8.45
CA PRO A 108 3.11 -13.49 8.94
C PRO A 108 3.23 -13.97 10.39
N TYR A 109 2.30 -13.54 11.24
CA TYR A 109 2.21 -13.94 12.63
C TYR A 109 0.77 -14.30 13.00
N PRO A 110 0.47 -15.54 13.42
CA PRO A 110 -0.89 -15.95 13.77
C PRO A 110 -1.33 -15.28 15.07
N VAL A 111 -2.51 -14.65 15.04
CA VAL A 111 -3.17 -14.01 16.18
C VAL A 111 -4.62 -14.47 16.22
N GLY A 112 -4.88 -15.56 16.90
CA GLY A 112 -6.20 -16.19 16.89
C GLY A 112 -6.62 -16.62 15.47
N PRO A 113 -7.79 -16.17 14.96
CA PRO A 113 -8.24 -16.52 13.61
C PRO A 113 -7.62 -15.67 12.50
N VAL A 114 -6.80 -14.69 12.84
CA VAL A 114 -6.18 -13.75 11.89
C VAL A 114 -4.68 -14.01 11.84
N ILE A 115 -4.10 -13.86 10.66
CA ILE A 115 -2.65 -13.85 10.47
C ILE A 115 -2.23 -12.38 10.33
N ALA A 116 -1.70 -11.79 11.39
CA ALA A 116 -1.12 -10.45 11.33
C ALA A 116 0.09 -10.44 10.39
N GLN A 117 0.30 -9.34 9.70
CA GLN A 117 1.39 -9.18 8.74
C GLN A 117 2.06 -7.82 8.92
N VAL A 118 3.37 -7.82 8.94
CA VAL A 118 4.18 -6.60 8.92
C VAL A 118 5.35 -6.82 7.95
N GLY A 119 5.69 -5.82 7.17
CA GLY A 119 6.77 -5.94 6.20
C GLY A 119 6.98 -4.69 5.38
N LEU A 120 7.62 -4.87 4.24
CA LEU A 120 7.95 -3.79 3.32
C LEU A 120 7.30 -4.06 1.96
N VAL A 121 6.96 -2.97 1.27
CA VAL A 121 6.60 -2.97 -0.13
C VAL A 121 7.53 -2.02 -0.88
N TYR A 122 8.03 -2.48 -2.01
CA TYR A 122 8.72 -1.66 -2.99
C TYR A 122 7.88 -1.62 -4.26
N GLY A 123 7.59 -0.42 -4.74
CA GLY A 123 6.82 -0.20 -5.94
C GLY A 123 7.60 0.56 -6.99
N THR A 124 7.26 0.34 -8.25
CA THR A 124 7.72 1.16 -9.36
C THR A 124 6.55 1.50 -10.26
N GLY A 125 6.45 2.76 -10.65
CA GLY A 125 5.50 3.23 -11.63
C GLY A 125 5.77 2.61 -13.00
N LEU A 126 4.72 2.39 -13.77
CA LEU A 126 4.80 1.79 -15.11
C LEU A 126 4.08 2.69 -16.12
N GLY A 127 4.81 3.07 -17.14
CA GLY A 127 4.25 3.84 -18.28
C GLY A 127 3.89 5.29 -17.90
N THR A 128 2.92 5.82 -18.60
CA THR A 128 2.45 7.20 -18.46
C THR A 128 1.35 7.27 -17.40
N GLY A 129 1.42 8.24 -16.50
CA GLY A 129 0.31 8.59 -15.61
C GLY A 129 -0.78 9.35 -16.36
N VAL A 130 -1.98 9.33 -15.82
CA VAL A 130 -3.11 10.11 -16.32
C VAL A 130 -3.56 11.07 -15.23
N ASN A 131 -3.75 12.33 -15.61
CA ASN A 131 -4.32 13.35 -14.76
C ASN A 131 -5.62 13.84 -15.37
N THR A 132 -6.71 13.73 -14.63
CA THR A 132 -8.00 14.27 -14.99
C THR A 132 -8.23 15.54 -14.20
N ILE A 133 -8.38 16.67 -14.85
CA ILE A 133 -8.59 17.98 -14.24
C ILE A 133 -10.01 18.43 -14.57
N GLU A 134 -10.75 18.83 -13.54
CA GLU A 134 -12.03 19.51 -13.65
C GLU A 134 -11.89 20.93 -13.11
N MET A 135 -12.18 21.91 -13.93
CA MET A 135 -12.12 23.34 -13.59
C MET A 135 -13.30 24.08 -14.21
N ASN A 136 -14.07 24.82 -13.43
CA ASN A 136 -15.25 25.58 -13.88
C ASN A 136 -16.27 24.71 -14.67
N GLY A 137 -16.38 23.43 -14.34
CA GLY A 137 -17.28 22.48 -15.01
C GLY A 137 -16.77 21.92 -16.35
N GLU A 138 -15.54 22.24 -16.76
CA GLU A 138 -14.86 21.64 -17.89
C GLU A 138 -13.90 20.55 -17.41
N THR A 139 -13.93 19.39 -18.05
CA THR A 139 -13.04 18.27 -17.74
C THR A 139 -11.99 18.12 -18.83
N THR A 140 -10.73 18.07 -18.45
CA THR A 140 -9.59 17.83 -19.33
C THR A 140 -8.82 16.61 -18.81
N GLU A 141 -8.40 15.75 -19.71
CA GLU A 141 -7.51 14.62 -19.42
C GLU A 141 -6.15 14.89 -20.04
N GLU A 142 -5.10 14.75 -19.24
CA GLU A 142 -3.71 14.98 -19.64
C GLU A 142 -2.86 13.77 -19.31
N ASP A 143 -2.01 13.37 -20.24
CA ASP A 143 -0.99 12.37 -20.02
C ASP A 143 0.19 13.00 -19.27
N LEU A 144 0.54 12.41 -18.14
CA LEU A 144 1.70 12.79 -17.32
C LEU A 144 2.95 12.06 -17.83
N GLU A 145 3.42 12.45 -19.02
CA GLU A 145 4.62 11.85 -19.60
C GLU A 145 5.86 12.17 -18.75
N GLY A 146 6.59 11.13 -18.33
CA GLY A 146 7.88 11.26 -17.67
C GLY A 146 7.84 11.55 -16.17
N GLU A 147 6.70 11.93 -15.59
CA GLU A 147 6.64 12.27 -14.16
C GLU A 147 6.43 11.06 -13.25
N PHE A 148 5.82 9.97 -13.76
CA PHE A 148 5.50 8.78 -12.96
C PHE A 148 6.13 7.48 -13.48
N GLY A 149 6.63 7.45 -14.71
CA GLY A 149 7.13 6.22 -15.35
C GLY A 149 8.40 5.64 -14.71
N ASP A 150 9.18 6.45 -14.04
CA ASP A 150 10.44 6.04 -13.36
C ASP A 150 10.37 6.25 -11.84
N VAL A 151 9.19 6.59 -11.30
CA VAL A 151 9.02 6.80 -9.86
C VAL A 151 9.03 5.46 -9.15
N THR A 152 9.88 5.38 -8.13
CA THR A 152 9.93 4.22 -7.23
C THR A 152 9.48 4.63 -5.85
N ASP A 153 8.80 3.74 -5.13
CA ASP A 153 8.33 3.97 -3.77
C ASP A 153 8.78 2.84 -2.84
N LEU A 154 8.96 3.17 -1.59
CA LEU A 154 9.20 2.22 -0.51
C LEU A 154 8.19 2.47 0.59
N GLY A 155 7.51 1.44 1.04
CA GLY A 155 6.50 1.55 2.08
C GLY A 155 6.61 0.48 3.16
N LEU A 156 6.07 0.79 4.32
CA LEU A 156 5.81 -0.16 5.40
C LEU A 156 4.42 -0.74 5.21
N LEU A 157 4.31 -2.07 5.19
CA LEU A 157 3.03 -2.79 5.19
C LEU A 157 2.66 -3.25 6.59
N VAL A 158 1.46 -2.94 7.02
CA VAL A 158 0.86 -3.45 8.27
C VAL A 158 -0.55 -3.90 7.97
N GLY A 159 -0.88 -5.13 8.31
CA GLY A 159 -2.20 -5.67 8.01
C GLY A 159 -2.42 -7.06 8.53
N GLY A 160 -3.28 -7.80 7.87
CA GLY A 160 -3.58 -9.18 8.22
C GLY A 160 -4.30 -9.93 7.12
N ALA A 161 -4.37 -11.22 7.33
CA ALA A 161 -5.15 -12.14 6.51
C ALA A 161 -6.13 -12.90 7.38
N TYR A 162 -7.36 -13.04 6.92
CA TYR A 162 -8.37 -13.90 7.53
C TYR A 162 -8.64 -15.09 6.60
N PRO A 163 -8.19 -16.29 6.94
CA PRO A 163 -8.49 -17.48 6.18
C PRO A 163 -9.98 -17.85 6.33
N ILE A 164 -10.73 -17.83 5.23
CA ILE A 164 -12.12 -18.32 5.21
C ILE A 164 -12.15 -19.84 5.18
N ASN A 165 -11.22 -20.42 4.43
CA ASN A 165 -10.97 -21.86 4.36
C ASN A 165 -9.53 -22.13 3.89
N GLU A 166 -9.16 -23.39 3.65
CA GLU A 166 -7.80 -23.79 3.24
C GLU A 166 -7.34 -23.19 1.89
N LYS A 167 -8.25 -22.63 1.08
CA LYS A 167 -7.95 -22.12 -0.27
C LYS A 167 -8.24 -20.63 -0.43
N ILE A 168 -9.12 -20.08 0.39
CA ILE A 168 -9.63 -18.69 0.24
C ILE A 168 -9.44 -17.94 1.53
N GLY A 169 -8.93 -16.74 1.45
CA GLY A 169 -8.82 -15.79 2.55
C GLY A 169 -9.03 -14.36 2.08
N ILE A 170 -9.18 -13.46 3.03
CA ILE A 170 -9.25 -12.02 2.82
C ILE A 170 -7.98 -11.41 3.39
N ASN A 171 -7.26 -10.64 2.58
CA ASN A 171 -6.14 -9.83 3.04
C ASN A 171 -6.56 -8.37 3.11
N PHE A 172 -6.17 -7.71 4.17
CA PHE A 172 -6.45 -6.30 4.42
C PHE A 172 -5.26 -5.65 5.11
N GLY A 173 -5.07 -4.37 4.88
CA GLY A 173 -4.01 -3.66 5.56
C GLY A 173 -3.79 -2.25 5.03
N TYR A 174 -2.71 -1.66 5.51
CA TYR A 174 -2.29 -0.32 5.21
C TYR A 174 -0.84 -0.31 4.74
N ALA A 175 -0.59 0.36 3.62
CA ALA A 175 0.73 0.71 3.14
C ALA A 175 1.04 2.16 3.52
N LEU A 176 2.12 2.37 4.24
CA LEU A 176 2.63 3.69 4.63
C LEU A 176 3.89 3.98 3.82
N GLY A 177 3.83 4.94 2.90
CA GLY A 177 5.00 5.38 2.14
C GLY A 177 6.10 5.96 3.03
N LEU A 178 7.30 5.54 2.78
CA LEU A 178 8.51 5.99 3.49
C LEU A 178 9.34 6.95 2.64
N LYS A 179 9.21 6.85 1.32
CA LYS A 179 9.93 7.69 0.37
C LYS A 179 9.18 9.01 0.17
N ASP A 180 9.94 10.09 0.20
CA ASP A 180 9.46 11.41 -0.15
C ASP A 180 9.49 11.59 -1.67
N HIS A 181 8.38 12.08 -2.23
CA HIS A 181 8.17 12.40 -3.63
C HIS A 181 7.92 13.89 -3.84
N GLY A 182 7.98 14.66 -2.79
CA GLY A 182 7.76 16.10 -2.84
C GLY A 182 8.90 16.86 -3.50
N SER A 183 8.66 18.12 -3.78
CA SER A 183 9.61 19.08 -4.32
C SER A 183 9.45 20.43 -3.62
N ASP A 184 10.43 21.32 -3.78
CA ASP A 184 10.37 22.70 -3.33
C ASP A 184 10.02 22.91 -1.83
N GLY A 185 10.44 21.97 -0.99
CA GLY A 185 10.24 22.04 0.46
C GLY A 185 8.92 21.47 0.95
N MET A 186 8.14 20.84 0.08
CA MET A 186 7.01 20.00 0.45
C MET A 186 7.42 18.53 0.48
N GLU A 187 6.99 17.81 1.50
CA GLU A 187 7.11 16.35 1.59
C GLU A 187 5.82 15.71 1.07
N MET A 188 5.91 14.75 0.15
CA MET A 188 4.76 13.99 -0.36
C MET A 188 5.03 12.50 -0.25
N LYS A 189 4.14 11.77 0.43
CA LYS A 189 4.27 10.31 0.61
C LYS A 189 2.99 9.60 0.21
N TYR A 190 3.13 8.51 -0.56
CA TYR A 190 2.01 7.64 -0.89
C TYR A 190 1.55 6.84 0.33
N ASN A 191 0.26 6.61 0.43
CA ASN A 191 -0.32 5.71 1.42
C ASN A 191 -1.56 5.03 0.87
N GLY A 192 -1.96 3.89 1.43
CA GLY A 192 -3.14 3.20 0.93
C GLY A 192 -3.67 2.11 1.85
N LEU A 193 -5.00 1.97 1.87
CA LEU A 193 -5.69 0.82 2.42
C LEU A 193 -5.89 -0.19 1.29
N TYR A 194 -5.64 -1.48 1.54
CA TYR A 194 -5.88 -2.53 0.56
C TYR A 194 -6.82 -3.60 1.11
N LEU A 195 -7.61 -4.16 0.20
CA LEU A 195 -8.48 -5.31 0.42
C LEU A 195 -8.33 -6.27 -0.76
N LEU A 196 -7.86 -7.48 -0.51
CA LEU A 196 -7.48 -8.48 -1.51
C LEU A 196 -8.09 -9.85 -1.20
#